data_833a2116461b902ad2f87499f7835236
#
_entry.id   833a2116461b902ad2f87499f7835236
#
_cell.length_a   1.000
_cell.length_b   1.000
_cell.length_c   1.000
_cell.angle_alpha   90.00
_cell.angle_beta   90.00
_cell.angle_gamma   90.00
#
_symmetry.space_group_name_H-M   'P 1'
#
loop_
_entity.id
_entity.type
_entity.pdbx_description
1 polymer ?
#
loop_
_entity_poly.entity_id
_entity_poly.type
_entity_poly.pdbx_seq_one_letter_code
_entity_poly.pdbx_strand_id
1 'polypeptide(L)'
;MNSFMNGMKAATNFTTTENGAITHKTTQSDLLDMFALGGAYRNRSDDDVKTLVRNAFRENPVYALKCLFYLRDVRGGQGERRFFRVAIKDLVAVDKEAVRRNLIHVPEFGRWDDLYVFVGTALEGDALKIMKDQLALDVQCKTPSLLAKWLKSENTSSHESRRLGKVTRKYFGMTAKQYRKTLSILRARINVLERLMSENRWDEIEFDKIPSKAGMKYKNAFARHDIERAKAGAQTYADFAKDETKTVNAAVLNPVDIASQIFGYGGYYGAPTQTERLMWDKYWANLKDYYNGREENGIAIVDVSGSMSGTPMNAAVSMGAYIAERGKGPFQNHFITFSSN
;
A
#
# COMPACT_ATOMS: atom_id res chain seq x y z
N MET A 1 -13.75 -1.18 46.64
CA MET A 1 -12.35 -0.95 46.23
C MET A 1 -12.10 0.55 46.21
N ASN A 2 -11.11 1.05 46.92
CA ASN A 2 -10.96 2.47 47.31
C ASN A 2 -10.74 3.35 46.06
N SER A 3 -11.47 4.45 45.91
CA SER A 3 -11.40 5.40 44.77
C SER A 3 -9.99 5.96 44.59
N PHE A 4 -9.21 6.09 45.66
CA PHE A 4 -7.79 6.44 45.64
C PHE A 4 -6.93 5.42 44.89
N MET A 5 -7.12 4.10 45.14
CA MET A 5 -6.40 3.04 44.46
C MET A 5 -6.76 3.00 42.97
N ASN A 6 -8.00 3.28 42.62
CA ASN A 6 -8.40 3.39 41.22
C ASN A 6 -7.79 4.63 40.56
N GLY A 7 -7.70 5.76 41.27
CA GLY A 7 -7.00 6.95 40.82
C GLY A 7 -5.49 6.70 40.59
N MET A 8 -4.83 6.02 41.52
CA MET A 8 -3.43 5.66 41.38
C MET A 8 -3.19 4.69 40.21
N LYS A 9 -4.04 3.68 40.02
CA LYS A 9 -3.96 2.78 38.85
C LYS A 9 -4.20 3.53 37.53
N ALA A 10 -5.10 4.51 37.52
CA ALA A 10 -5.34 5.35 36.34
C ALA A 10 -4.15 6.26 36.03
N ALA A 11 -3.42 6.71 37.06
CA ALA A 11 -2.25 7.58 36.90
C ALA A 11 -0.98 6.79 36.47
N THR A 12 -0.97 5.45 36.58
CA THR A 12 0.19 4.65 36.12
C THR A 12 0.17 4.47 34.61
N ASN A 13 1.35 4.49 33.99
CA ASN A 13 1.50 4.19 32.56
C ASN A 13 1.48 2.68 32.26
N PHE A 14 0.93 1.85 33.15
CA PHE A 14 0.83 0.42 32.96
C PHE A 14 -0.55 0.00 32.47
N THR A 15 -0.56 -0.99 31.57
CA THR A 15 -1.75 -1.70 31.10
C THR A 15 -1.41 -3.17 30.95
N THR A 16 -2.35 -3.99 30.50
CA THR A 16 -2.12 -5.40 30.19
C THR A 16 -2.42 -5.66 28.73
N THR A 17 -1.63 -6.54 28.10
CA THR A 17 -1.95 -7.09 26.77
C THR A 17 -3.14 -8.03 26.86
N GLU A 18 -3.68 -8.47 25.73
CA GLU A 18 -4.76 -9.48 25.67
C GLU A 18 -4.39 -10.77 26.43
N ASN A 19 -3.12 -11.13 26.44
CA ASN A 19 -2.59 -12.31 27.16
C ASN A 19 -2.22 -12.03 28.62
N GLY A 20 -2.58 -10.86 29.16
CA GLY A 20 -2.35 -10.51 30.55
C GLY A 20 -0.94 -10.03 30.91
N ALA A 21 -0.03 -9.90 29.93
CA ALA A 21 1.32 -9.37 30.18
C ALA A 21 1.27 -7.86 30.48
N ILE A 22 2.06 -7.42 31.47
CA ILE A 22 2.16 -6.01 31.84
C ILE A 22 2.93 -5.25 30.74
N THR A 23 2.36 -4.14 30.28
CA THR A 23 2.97 -3.25 29.29
C THR A 23 2.68 -1.79 29.63
N HIS A 24 3.31 -0.84 28.89
CA HIS A 24 3.01 0.57 29.00
C HIS A 24 1.82 0.96 28.10
N LYS A 25 1.01 1.89 28.56
CA LYS A 25 -0.11 2.47 27.78
C LYS A 25 0.39 3.34 26.64
N THR A 26 1.43 4.13 26.90
CA THR A 26 2.04 5.07 25.96
C THR A 26 3.56 5.06 26.12
N THR A 27 4.25 5.56 25.12
CA THR A 27 5.70 5.82 25.17
C THR A 27 6.03 7.12 25.91
N GLN A 28 5.02 7.86 26.38
CA GLN A 28 5.11 9.24 26.91
C GLN A 28 5.49 10.29 25.84
N SER A 29 5.45 9.92 24.57
CA SER A 29 5.54 10.82 23.42
C SER A 29 4.40 10.47 22.45
N ASP A 30 3.51 11.42 22.18
CA ASP A 30 2.42 11.24 21.23
C ASP A 30 2.92 10.99 19.80
N LEU A 31 4.09 11.52 19.47
CA LEU A 31 4.75 11.27 18.18
C LEU A 31 5.23 9.84 18.05
N LEU A 32 5.88 9.28 19.07
CA LEU A 32 6.31 7.89 19.08
C LEU A 32 5.11 6.95 19.10
N ASP A 33 4.08 7.28 19.85
CA ASP A 33 2.83 6.53 19.86
C ASP A 33 2.16 6.52 18.46
N MET A 34 2.11 7.67 17.78
CA MET A 34 1.61 7.75 16.41
C MET A 34 2.44 6.90 15.44
N PHE A 35 3.76 6.93 15.55
CA PHE A 35 4.66 6.15 14.70
C PHE A 35 4.48 4.64 14.94
N ALA A 36 4.45 4.23 16.20
CA ALA A 36 4.34 2.81 16.58
C ALA A 36 2.94 2.23 16.31
N LEU A 37 1.88 3.00 16.59
CA LEU A 37 0.50 2.52 16.54
C LEU A 37 -0.19 2.77 15.19
N GLY A 38 0.38 3.63 14.32
CA GLY A 38 -0.29 4.06 13.08
C GLY A 38 -0.78 2.89 12.22
N GLY A 39 0.03 1.85 12.06
CA GLY A 39 -0.36 0.63 11.33
C GLY A 39 -1.42 -0.20 12.06
N ALA A 40 -1.35 -0.29 13.39
CA ALA A 40 -2.31 -1.01 14.21
C ALA A 40 -3.70 -0.32 14.23
N TYR A 41 -3.75 0.98 13.96
CA TYR A 41 -4.99 1.75 13.89
C TYR A 41 -5.78 1.56 12.58
N ARG A 42 -5.37 0.64 11.72
CA ARG A 42 -6.05 0.35 10.45
C ARG A 42 -7.55 0.10 10.60
N ASN A 43 -7.97 -0.59 11.67
CA ASN A 43 -9.36 -0.97 11.92
C ASN A 43 -9.99 -0.19 13.10
N ARG A 44 -9.27 0.77 13.70
CA ARG A 44 -9.80 1.63 14.76
C ARG A 44 -10.79 2.67 14.19
N SER A 45 -11.58 3.27 15.06
CA SER A 45 -12.54 4.32 14.68
C SER A 45 -11.84 5.54 14.06
N ASP A 46 -12.57 6.34 13.30
CA ASP A 46 -12.03 7.59 12.76
C ASP A 46 -11.65 8.56 13.89
N ASP A 47 -12.38 8.55 15.01
CA ASP A 47 -12.11 9.45 16.15
C ASP A 47 -10.86 9.03 16.92
N ASP A 48 -10.55 7.72 17.01
CA ASP A 48 -9.29 7.25 17.55
C ASP A 48 -8.11 7.75 16.70
N VAL A 49 -8.22 7.62 15.37
CA VAL A 49 -7.21 8.12 14.43
C VAL A 49 -6.99 9.61 14.56
N LYS A 50 -8.09 10.40 14.60
CA LYS A 50 -8.02 11.87 14.77
C LYS A 50 -7.35 12.24 16.09
N THR A 51 -7.73 11.57 17.18
CA THR A 51 -7.17 11.84 18.52
C THR A 51 -5.67 11.58 18.54
N LEU A 52 -5.23 10.43 18.06
CA LEU A 52 -3.81 10.06 18.00
C LEU A 52 -3.01 11.10 17.20
N VAL A 53 -3.50 11.48 16.02
CA VAL A 53 -2.80 12.43 15.16
C VAL A 53 -2.81 13.85 15.70
N ARG A 54 -3.94 14.32 16.29
CA ARG A 54 -4.00 15.66 16.89
C ARG A 54 -3.06 15.80 18.07
N ASN A 55 -2.89 14.76 18.87
CA ASN A 55 -1.97 14.78 20.00
C ASN A 55 -0.53 14.89 19.49
N ALA A 56 -0.12 14.02 18.55
CA ALA A 56 1.18 14.09 17.92
C ALA A 56 1.44 15.46 17.23
N PHE A 57 0.41 16.02 16.59
CA PHE A 57 0.51 17.33 15.92
C PHE A 57 0.70 18.48 16.93
N ARG A 58 0.08 18.41 18.13
CA ARG A 58 0.31 19.38 19.20
C ARG A 58 1.72 19.29 19.77
N GLU A 59 2.27 18.08 19.89
CA GLU A 59 3.63 17.87 20.37
C GLU A 59 4.63 18.46 19.37
N ASN A 60 4.55 18.11 18.09
CA ASN A 60 5.39 18.70 17.04
C ASN A 60 4.72 18.55 15.64
N PRO A 61 4.20 19.65 15.06
CA PRO A 61 3.50 19.62 13.78
C PRO A 61 4.35 19.07 12.62
N VAL A 62 5.63 19.41 12.58
CA VAL A 62 6.53 19.02 11.49
C VAL A 62 6.79 17.51 11.51
N TYR A 63 7.12 16.97 12.68
CA TYR A 63 7.36 15.53 12.80
C TYR A 63 6.07 14.72 12.69
N ALA A 64 4.94 15.23 13.16
CA ALA A 64 3.64 14.58 12.98
C ALA A 64 3.26 14.47 11.50
N LEU A 65 3.47 15.53 10.70
CA LEU A 65 3.26 15.48 9.25
C LEU A 65 4.24 14.51 8.57
N LYS A 66 5.53 14.54 8.91
CA LYS A 66 6.51 13.57 8.38
C LYS A 66 6.09 12.13 8.68
N CYS A 67 5.69 11.86 9.93
CA CYS A 67 5.17 10.55 10.34
C CYS A 67 3.91 10.16 9.56
N LEU A 68 2.98 11.09 9.38
CA LEU A 68 1.74 10.86 8.61
C LEU A 68 2.04 10.51 7.15
N PHE A 69 2.96 11.23 6.50
CA PHE A 69 3.39 10.92 5.14
C PHE A 69 4.16 9.60 5.05
N TYR A 70 5.00 9.26 6.04
CA TYR A 70 5.66 7.96 6.13
C TYR A 70 4.64 6.82 6.27
N LEU A 71 3.64 6.97 7.13
CA LEU A 71 2.57 5.98 7.27
C LEU A 71 1.80 5.79 5.94
N ARG A 72 1.67 6.86 5.14
CA ARG A 72 1.00 6.78 3.82
C ARG A 72 1.87 6.22 2.72
N ASP A 73 3.16 6.44 2.76
CA ASP A 73 4.08 6.08 1.68
C ASP A 73 3.99 4.59 1.35
N VAL A 74 3.72 4.29 0.07
CA VAL A 74 3.58 2.92 -0.43
C VAL A 74 4.91 2.29 -0.85
N ARG A 75 6.00 3.05 -0.88
CA ARG A 75 7.32 2.62 -1.34
C ARG A 75 8.31 2.44 -0.20
N GLY A 76 8.40 3.41 0.69
CA GLY A 76 9.35 3.41 1.80
C GLY A 76 8.71 3.42 3.18
N GLY A 77 7.38 3.51 3.25
CA GLY A 77 6.60 3.55 4.47
C GLY A 77 5.65 2.36 4.63
N GLN A 78 4.54 2.58 5.34
CA GLN A 78 3.61 1.52 5.72
C GLN A 78 2.42 1.34 4.76
N GLY A 79 2.16 2.28 3.84
CA GLY A 79 1.08 2.20 2.87
C GLY A 79 -0.34 2.41 3.46
N GLU A 80 -0.46 3.02 4.65
CA GLU A 80 -1.72 3.18 5.37
C GLU A 80 -2.61 4.25 4.76
N ARG A 81 -3.52 3.85 3.87
CA ARG A 81 -4.36 4.78 3.10
C ARG A 81 -5.51 5.36 3.91
N ARG A 82 -6.26 4.51 4.65
CA ARG A 82 -7.42 4.99 5.42
C ARG A 82 -6.97 5.92 6.53
N PHE A 83 -5.96 5.52 7.31
CA PHE A 83 -5.37 6.32 8.36
C PHE A 83 -4.99 7.71 7.87
N PHE A 84 -4.21 7.79 6.80
CA PHE A 84 -3.80 9.04 6.18
C PHE A 84 -4.99 9.92 5.78
N ARG A 85 -5.98 9.34 5.07
CA ARG A 85 -7.13 10.09 4.57
C ARG A 85 -7.99 10.69 5.68
N VAL A 86 -8.21 9.94 6.76
CA VAL A 86 -8.95 10.42 7.93
C VAL A 86 -8.17 11.53 8.62
N ALA A 87 -6.89 11.30 8.90
CA ALA A 87 -6.02 12.22 9.61
C ALA A 87 -5.80 13.53 8.84
N ILE A 88 -5.40 13.48 7.57
CA ILE A 88 -5.08 14.69 6.80
C ILE A 88 -6.31 15.57 6.57
N LYS A 89 -7.49 14.95 6.39
CA LYS A 89 -8.76 15.69 6.30
C LYS A 89 -9.08 16.42 7.59
N ASP A 90 -8.89 15.76 8.73
CA ASP A 90 -9.15 16.33 10.04
C ASP A 90 -8.19 17.49 10.37
N LEU A 91 -6.93 17.36 10.00
CA LEU A 91 -5.92 18.39 10.19
C LEU A 91 -6.21 19.69 9.43
N VAL A 92 -7.06 19.69 8.39
CA VAL A 92 -7.51 20.92 7.72
C VAL A 92 -8.23 21.86 8.70
N ALA A 93 -8.96 21.30 9.66
CA ALA A 93 -9.64 22.10 10.69
C ALA A 93 -8.69 22.54 11.81
N VAL A 94 -7.56 21.86 12.00
CA VAL A 94 -6.58 22.16 13.06
C VAL A 94 -5.58 23.22 12.57
N ASP A 95 -4.96 22.99 11.42
CA ASP A 95 -4.03 23.91 10.77
C ASP A 95 -4.10 23.76 9.24
N LYS A 96 -5.00 24.54 8.65
CA LYS A 96 -5.22 24.57 7.21
C LYS A 96 -3.96 24.90 6.42
N GLU A 97 -3.14 25.82 6.94
CA GLU A 97 -1.96 26.29 6.21
C GLU A 97 -0.84 25.24 6.18
N ALA A 98 -0.62 24.55 7.29
CA ALA A 98 0.31 23.43 7.33
C ALA A 98 -0.10 22.33 6.34
N VAL A 99 -1.39 21.99 6.27
CA VAL A 99 -1.89 21.01 5.29
C VAL A 99 -1.74 21.53 3.86
N ARG A 100 -2.11 22.80 3.59
CA ARG A 100 -2.05 23.41 2.26
C ARG A 100 -0.64 23.36 1.67
N ARG A 101 0.38 23.66 2.46
CA ARG A 101 1.80 23.62 2.02
C ARG A 101 2.26 22.22 1.62
N ASN A 102 1.63 21.18 2.16
CA ASN A 102 1.99 19.79 1.93
C ASN A 102 1.11 19.07 0.89
N LEU A 103 0.08 19.75 0.32
CA LEU A 103 -0.82 19.13 -0.67
C LEU A 103 -0.10 18.58 -1.89
N ILE A 104 0.95 19.27 -2.35
CA ILE A 104 1.71 18.88 -3.54
C ILE A 104 2.38 17.51 -3.38
N HIS A 105 2.71 17.13 -2.14
CA HIS A 105 3.35 15.86 -1.82
C HIS A 105 2.38 14.68 -1.69
N VAL A 106 1.07 14.94 -1.59
CA VAL A 106 0.06 13.87 -1.42
C VAL A 106 0.10 12.84 -2.55
N PRO A 107 0.18 13.20 -3.85
CA PRO A 107 0.29 12.21 -4.92
C PRO A 107 1.63 11.48 -4.96
N GLU A 108 2.70 12.10 -4.46
CA GLU A 108 4.06 11.54 -4.43
C GLU A 108 4.17 10.37 -3.46
N PHE A 109 3.79 10.58 -2.20
CA PHE A 109 3.82 9.55 -1.15
C PHE A 109 2.62 8.59 -1.24
N GLY A 110 1.52 9.06 -1.79
CA GLY A 110 0.28 8.30 -1.93
C GLY A 110 -0.13 8.07 -3.37
N ARG A 111 -1.31 8.58 -3.67
CA ARG A 111 -1.93 8.49 -5.01
C ARG A 111 -2.71 9.77 -5.31
N TRP A 112 -2.88 10.07 -6.58
CA TRP A 112 -3.68 11.22 -7.03
C TRP A 112 -5.11 11.23 -6.46
N ASP A 113 -5.73 10.07 -6.23
CA ASP A 113 -7.07 10.00 -5.65
C ASP A 113 -7.13 10.28 -4.15
N ASP A 114 -6.00 10.39 -3.47
CA ASP A 114 -5.95 10.85 -2.08
C ASP A 114 -6.30 12.35 -1.96
N LEU A 115 -6.07 13.14 -3.01
CA LEU A 115 -6.48 14.54 -3.04
C LEU A 115 -8.01 14.75 -2.98
N TYR A 116 -8.80 13.73 -3.31
CA TYR A 116 -10.25 13.82 -3.19
C TYR A 116 -10.78 13.91 -1.74
N VAL A 117 -9.95 13.61 -0.73
CA VAL A 117 -10.36 13.78 0.67
C VAL A 117 -10.63 15.24 1.02
N PHE A 118 -10.06 16.17 0.26
CA PHE A 118 -10.22 17.60 0.47
C PHE A 118 -11.50 18.19 -0.17
N VAL A 119 -12.21 17.39 -0.99
CA VAL A 119 -13.51 17.82 -1.55
C VAL A 119 -14.53 17.98 -0.43
N GLY A 120 -15.15 19.17 -0.36
CA GLY A 120 -16.01 19.58 0.74
C GLY A 120 -15.26 20.14 1.96
N THR A 121 -13.96 20.41 1.85
CA THR A 121 -13.18 21.12 2.87
C THR A 121 -12.74 22.50 2.37
N ALA A 122 -12.14 23.29 3.27
CA ALA A 122 -11.58 24.60 2.91
C ALA A 122 -10.38 24.54 1.92
N LEU A 123 -9.87 23.34 1.60
CA LEU A 123 -8.77 23.11 0.66
C LEU A 123 -9.22 22.44 -0.65
N GLU A 124 -10.53 22.36 -0.91
CA GLU A 124 -11.06 21.78 -2.16
C GLU A 124 -10.45 22.44 -3.41
N GLY A 125 -10.45 23.77 -3.43
CA GLY A 125 -9.92 24.53 -4.58
C GLY A 125 -8.44 24.28 -4.80
N ASP A 126 -7.63 24.27 -3.72
CA ASP A 126 -6.18 24.02 -3.79
C ASP A 126 -5.89 22.59 -4.31
N ALA A 127 -6.59 21.59 -3.80
CA ALA A 127 -6.41 20.20 -4.23
C ALA A 127 -6.81 19.99 -5.70
N LEU A 128 -7.94 20.55 -6.13
CA LEU A 128 -8.39 20.46 -7.51
C LEU A 128 -7.50 21.29 -8.47
N LYS A 129 -6.91 22.39 -7.99
CA LYS A 129 -5.93 23.17 -8.76
C LYS A 129 -4.69 22.33 -9.08
N ILE A 130 -4.12 21.64 -8.08
CA ILE A 130 -2.97 20.73 -8.28
C ILE A 130 -3.29 19.67 -9.36
N MET A 131 -4.47 19.05 -9.29
CA MET A 131 -4.90 18.10 -10.32
C MET A 131 -5.06 18.74 -11.69
N LYS A 132 -5.58 19.97 -11.76
CA LYS A 132 -5.77 20.69 -13.02
C LYS A 132 -4.45 21.06 -13.66
N ASP A 133 -3.51 21.60 -12.87
CA ASP A 133 -2.19 21.98 -13.33
C ASP A 133 -1.43 20.76 -13.87
N GLN A 134 -1.47 19.64 -13.15
CA GLN A 134 -0.88 18.39 -13.63
C GLN A 134 -1.55 17.85 -14.89
N LEU A 135 -2.88 17.95 -15.01
CA LEU A 135 -3.59 17.52 -16.22
C LEU A 135 -3.13 18.31 -17.44
N ALA A 136 -2.89 19.62 -17.29
CA ALA A 136 -2.38 20.47 -18.38
C ALA A 136 -1.00 20.02 -18.85
N LEU A 137 -0.11 19.62 -17.92
CA LEU A 137 1.20 19.05 -18.24
C LEU A 137 1.04 17.68 -18.94
N ASP A 138 0.21 16.79 -18.39
CA ASP A 138 0.00 15.43 -18.90
C ASP A 138 -0.53 15.44 -20.35
N VAL A 139 -1.37 16.40 -20.71
CA VAL A 139 -1.90 16.51 -22.08
C VAL A 139 -0.78 16.78 -23.09
N GLN A 140 0.26 17.52 -22.71
CA GLN A 140 1.39 17.88 -23.56
C GLN A 140 2.51 16.81 -23.57
N CYS A 141 2.60 15.99 -22.51
CA CYS A 141 3.66 14.99 -22.36
C CYS A 141 3.40 13.72 -23.18
N LYS A 142 4.49 13.12 -23.71
CA LYS A 142 4.44 11.78 -24.32
C LYS A 142 4.17 10.70 -23.26
N THR A 143 4.80 10.83 -22.08
CA THR A 143 4.65 9.95 -20.94
C THR A 143 3.94 10.70 -19.80
N PRO A 144 2.59 10.73 -19.78
CA PRO A 144 1.85 11.44 -18.75
C PRO A 144 1.96 10.75 -17.40
N SER A 145 1.70 11.51 -16.35
CA SER A 145 1.61 10.97 -14.99
C SER A 145 0.44 9.98 -14.83
N LEU A 146 0.35 9.35 -13.67
CA LEU A 146 -0.78 8.46 -13.36
C LEU A 146 -2.07 9.21 -12.98
N LEU A 147 -2.11 10.54 -13.07
CA LEU A 147 -3.29 11.32 -12.69
C LEU A 147 -4.56 10.81 -13.41
N ALA A 148 -4.52 10.62 -14.74
CA ALA A 148 -5.69 10.20 -15.50
C ALA A 148 -6.23 8.82 -15.09
N LYS A 149 -5.37 7.91 -14.57
CA LYS A 149 -5.79 6.63 -13.99
C LYS A 149 -6.69 6.85 -12.77
N TRP A 150 -6.39 7.84 -11.94
CA TRP A 150 -7.05 8.08 -10.65
C TRP A 150 -8.17 9.12 -10.69
N LEU A 151 -8.22 9.97 -11.71
CA LEU A 151 -9.34 10.90 -11.91
C LEU A 151 -10.66 10.12 -12.04
N LYS A 152 -11.69 10.58 -11.32
CA LYS A 152 -12.98 9.89 -11.26
C LYS A 152 -13.77 10.12 -12.54
N SER A 153 -14.35 9.05 -13.07
CA SER A 153 -15.22 9.10 -14.25
C SER A 153 -16.66 9.41 -13.85
N GLU A 154 -17.37 10.16 -14.71
CA GLU A 154 -18.80 10.43 -14.52
C GLU A 154 -19.68 9.22 -14.91
N ASN A 155 -19.20 8.35 -15.81
CA ASN A 155 -19.90 7.15 -16.27
C ASN A 155 -19.38 5.93 -15.49
N THR A 156 -19.88 5.73 -14.27
CA THR A 156 -19.51 4.62 -13.40
C THR A 156 -20.70 4.26 -12.51
N SER A 157 -20.76 3.04 -12.00
CA SER A 157 -21.82 2.58 -11.10
C SER A 157 -21.77 3.27 -9.72
N SER A 158 -20.58 3.63 -9.24
CA SER A 158 -20.40 4.28 -7.95
C SER A 158 -20.94 5.71 -7.94
N HIS A 159 -21.92 5.98 -7.07
CA HIS A 159 -22.49 7.32 -6.87
C HIS A 159 -21.41 8.36 -6.50
N GLU A 160 -20.55 8.02 -5.54
CA GLU A 160 -19.48 8.90 -5.08
C GLU A 160 -18.45 9.19 -6.19
N SER A 161 -18.07 8.19 -6.96
CA SER A 161 -17.17 8.42 -8.12
C SER A 161 -17.80 9.35 -9.14
N ARG A 162 -19.11 9.21 -9.41
CA ARG A 162 -19.85 10.13 -10.32
C ARG A 162 -19.86 11.55 -9.77
N ARG A 163 -20.14 11.71 -8.48
CA ARG A 163 -20.15 13.01 -7.80
C ARG A 163 -18.80 13.69 -7.92
N LEU A 164 -17.73 13.00 -7.52
CA LEU A 164 -16.35 13.52 -7.60
C LEU A 164 -15.92 13.82 -9.03
N GLY A 165 -16.28 12.98 -10.01
CA GLY A 165 -16.02 13.24 -11.43
C GLY A 165 -16.68 14.52 -11.91
N LYS A 166 -17.93 14.77 -11.52
CA LYS A 166 -18.66 16.02 -11.85
C LYS A 166 -18.01 17.24 -11.20
N VAL A 167 -17.60 17.15 -9.94
CA VAL A 167 -16.89 18.23 -9.24
C VAL A 167 -15.59 18.56 -9.96
N THR A 168 -14.77 17.56 -10.25
CA THR A 168 -13.49 17.71 -10.97
C THR A 168 -13.69 18.35 -12.33
N ARG A 169 -14.61 17.83 -13.14
CA ARG A 169 -14.90 18.34 -14.47
C ARG A 169 -15.32 19.82 -14.44
N LYS A 170 -16.24 20.16 -13.53
CA LYS A 170 -16.70 21.55 -13.36
C LYS A 170 -15.54 22.48 -13.01
N TYR A 171 -14.71 22.08 -12.04
CA TYR A 171 -13.54 22.87 -11.65
C TYR A 171 -12.54 23.04 -12.78
N PHE A 172 -12.34 22.01 -13.61
CA PHE A 172 -11.48 22.08 -14.79
C PHE A 172 -12.04 22.96 -15.92
N GLY A 173 -13.31 23.34 -15.86
CA GLY A 173 -13.99 24.13 -16.89
C GLY A 173 -14.27 23.33 -18.16
N MET A 174 -14.43 22.01 -18.05
CA MET A 174 -14.63 21.12 -19.20
C MET A 174 -16.09 20.72 -19.39
N THR A 175 -16.51 20.51 -20.64
CA THR A 175 -17.75 19.80 -20.94
C THR A 175 -17.59 18.30 -20.63
N ALA A 176 -18.70 17.58 -20.44
CA ALA A 176 -18.67 16.15 -20.18
C ALA A 176 -17.98 15.35 -21.32
N LYS A 177 -18.16 15.80 -22.58
CA LYS A 177 -17.52 15.19 -23.75
C LYS A 177 -16.01 15.42 -23.74
N GLN A 178 -15.56 16.64 -23.47
CA GLN A 178 -14.13 16.98 -23.38
C GLN A 178 -13.46 16.18 -22.28
N TYR A 179 -14.02 16.17 -21.07
CA TYR A 179 -13.45 15.45 -19.92
C TYR A 179 -13.28 13.96 -20.22
N ARG A 180 -14.34 13.29 -20.74
CA ARG A 180 -14.26 11.87 -21.10
C ARG A 180 -13.21 11.61 -22.17
N LYS A 181 -13.15 12.43 -23.23
CA LYS A 181 -12.17 12.28 -24.32
C LYS A 181 -10.75 12.44 -23.81
N THR A 182 -10.48 13.46 -22.97
CA THR A 182 -9.17 13.70 -22.36
C THR A 182 -8.73 12.51 -21.50
N LEU A 183 -9.61 12.02 -20.61
CA LEU A 183 -9.28 10.85 -19.79
C LEU A 183 -9.02 9.61 -20.64
N SER A 184 -9.80 9.37 -21.68
CA SER A 184 -9.62 8.21 -22.58
C SER A 184 -8.25 8.26 -23.26
N ILE A 185 -7.87 9.42 -23.83
CA ILE A 185 -6.59 9.60 -24.49
C ILE A 185 -5.42 9.40 -23.52
N LEU A 186 -5.47 10.05 -22.35
CA LEU A 186 -4.38 9.94 -21.38
C LEU A 186 -4.25 8.53 -20.80
N ARG A 187 -5.37 7.86 -20.51
CA ARG A 187 -5.37 6.46 -20.07
C ARG A 187 -4.82 5.51 -21.13
N ALA A 188 -4.99 5.84 -22.41
CA ALA A 188 -4.33 5.11 -23.48
C ALA A 188 -2.82 5.30 -23.46
N ARG A 189 -2.34 6.54 -23.29
CA ARG A 189 -0.90 6.86 -23.28
C ARG A 189 -0.16 6.22 -22.09
N ILE A 190 -0.80 6.13 -20.90
CA ILE A 190 -0.19 5.49 -19.72
C ILE A 190 -0.31 3.96 -19.73
N ASN A 191 -0.88 3.39 -20.79
CA ASN A 191 -0.99 1.94 -21.02
C ASN A 191 -1.48 1.17 -19.78
N VAL A 192 -2.65 1.57 -19.26
CA VAL A 192 -3.22 0.95 -18.04
C VAL A 192 -3.58 -0.50 -18.31
N LEU A 193 -3.04 -1.41 -17.51
CA LEU A 193 -3.24 -2.85 -17.64
C LEU A 193 -4.72 -3.24 -17.74
N GLU A 194 -5.57 -2.68 -16.87
CA GLU A 194 -7.00 -2.97 -16.85
C GLU A 194 -7.72 -2.56 -18.14
N ARG A 195 -7.17 -1.60 -18.88
CA ARG A 195 -7.68 -1.22 -20.19
C ARG A 195 -7.36 -2.28 -21.24
N LEU A 196 -6.13 -2.75 -21.32
CA LEU A 196 -5.74 -3.83 -22.22
C LEU A 196 -6.59 -5.07 -21.99
N MET A 197 -6.78 -5.43 -20.72
CA MET A 197 -7.63 -6.56 -20.33
C MET A 197 -9.09 -6.38 -20.75
N SER A 198 -9.68 -5.18 -20.60
CA SER A 198 -11.07 -4.90 -20.98
C SER A 198 -11.30 -4.79 -22.48
N GLU A 199 -10.26 -4.48 -23.24
CA GLU A 199 -10.26 -4.42 -24.71
C GLU A 199 -9.86 -5.76 -25.35
N ASN A 200 -9.64 -6.82 -24.54
CA ASN A 200 -9.15 -8.13 -24.96
C ASN A 200 -7.80 -8.09 -25.73
N ARG A 201 -6.96 -7.11 -25.41
CA ARG A 201 -5.61 -6.93 -26.00
C ARG A 201 -4.56 -7.59 -25.10
N TRP A 202 -4.75 -8.89 -24.86
CA TRP A 202 -3.89 -9.67 -23.95
C TRP A 202 -2.47 -9.81 -24.46
N ASP A 203 -2.29 -9.87 -25.77
CA ASP A 203 -0.98 -9.99 -26.47
C ASP A 203 -0.07 -8.77 -26.26
N GLU A 204 -0.64 -7.59 -26.02
CA GLU A 204 0.09 -6.36 -25.77
C GLU A 204 0.56 -6.17 -24.33
N ILE A 205 0.20 -7.08 -23.42
CA ILE A 205 0.59 -6.99 -22.01
C ILE A 205 2.07 -7.38 -21.85
N GLU A 206 2.89 -6.46 -21.33
CA GLU A 206 4.29 -6.67 -20.99
C GLU A 206 4.40 -7.01 -19.49
N PHE A 207 4.68 -8.28 -19.17
CA PHE A 207 4.63 -8.79 -17.79
C PHE A 207 5.68 -8.16 -16.87
N ASP A 208 6.84 -7.79 -17.39
CA ASP A 208 7.92 -7.11 -16.67
C ASP A 208 7.55 -5.67 -16.24
N LYS A 209 6.58 -5.05 -16.91
CA LYS A 209 6.09 -3.69 -16.61
C LYS A 209 4.87 -3.65 -15.69
N ILE A 210 4.30 -4.81 -15.36
CA ILE A 210 3.11 -4.87 -14.50
C ILE A 210 3.46 -4.49 -13.07
N PRO A 211 2.65 -3.62 -12.40
CA PRO A 211 2.81 -3.39 -10.97
C PRO A 211 2.64 -4.69 -10.16
N SER A 212 3.51 -4.92 -9.18
CA SER A 212 3.61 -6.16 -8.40
C SER A 212 2.27 -6.73 -7.92
N LYS A 213 1.48 -5.91 -7.22
CA LYS A 213 0.18 -6.35 -6.68
C LYS A 213 -0.85 -6.63 -7.78
N ALA A 214 -0.74 -5.96 -8.93
CA ALA A 214 -1.60 -6.26 -10.08
C ALA A 214 -1.19 -7.60 -10.72
N GLY A 215 0.10 -7.87 -10.85
CA GLY A 215 0.62 -9.16 -11.32
C GLY A 215 0.11 -10.33 -10.48
N MET A 216 0.21 -10.22 -9.17
CA MET A 216 -0.30 -11.23 -8.24
C MET A 216 -1.84 -11.38 -8.32
N LYS A 217 -2.56 -10.27 -8.44
CA LYS A 217 -4.03 -10.26 -8.49
C LYS A 217 -4.57 -10.90 -9.76
N TYR A 218 -3.95 -10.63 -10.91
CA TYR A 218 -4.46 -11.03 -12.22
C TYR A 218 -3.81 -12.30 -12.79
N LYS A 219 -2.94 -12.99 -12.02
CA LYS A 219 -2.22 -14.19 -12.45
C LYS A 219 -3.09 -15.24 -13.15
N ASN A 220 -4.28 -15.52 -12.59
CA ASN A 220 -5.21 -16.50 -13.16
C ASN A 220 -5.85 -16.01 -14.48
N ALA A 221 -6.00 -14.71 -14.66
CA ALA A 221 -6.46 -14.15 -15.92
C ALA A 221 -5.36 -14.26 -16.98
N PHE A 222 -4.11 -13.99 -16.64
CA PHE A 222 -2.98 -14.14 -17.56
C PHE A 222 -2.84 -15.58 -18.02
N ALA A 223 -2.83 -16.55 -17.10
CA ALA A 223 -2.74 -17.98 -17.45
C ALA A 223 -3.88 -18.46 -18.36
N ARG A 224 -5.11 -17.97 -18.17
CA ARG A 224 -6.25 -18.32 -19.03
C ARG A 224 -6.09 -17.84 -20.47
N HIS A 225 -5.38 -16.74 -20.70
CA HIS A 225 -5.19 -16.15 -22.01
C HIS A 225 -3.86 -16.55 -22.68
N ASP A 226 -3.09 -17.48 -22.09
CA ASP A 226 -1.80 -17.92 -22.65
C ASP A 226 -1.94 -18.53 -24.06
N ILE A 227 -3.03 -19.26 -24.33
CA ILE A 227 -3.28 -19.84 -25.66
C ILE A 227 -3.49 -18.74 -26.72
N GLU A 228 -4.25 -17.69 -26.37
CA GLU A 228 -4.49 -16.54 -27.27
C GLU A 228 -3.18 -15.79 -27.55
N ARG A 229 -2.38 -15.56 -26.50
CA ARG A 229 -1.08 -14.90 -26.60
C ARG A 229 -0.11 -15.69 -27.48
N ALA A 230 -0.02 -17.00 -27.30
CA ALA A 230 0.81 -17.87 -28.13
C ALA A 230 0.40 -17.82 -29.61
N LYS A 231 -0.89 -17.83 -29.91
CA LYS A 231 -1.40 -17.68 -31.30
C LYS A 231 -1.06 -16.32 -31.92
N ALA A 232 -0.99 -15.27 -31.11
CA ALA A 232 -0.58 -13.93 -31.54
C ALA A 232 0.94 -13.77 -31.63
N GLY A 233 1.74 -14.79 -31.31
CA GLY A 233 3.20 -14.71 -31.27
C GLY A 233 3.77 -13.93 -30.09
N ALA A 234 2.94 -13.64 -29.07
CA ALA A 234 3.37 -12.96 -27.85
C ALA A 234 3.86 -13.96 -26.79
N GLN A 235 4.79 -13.53 -25.93
CA GLN A 235 5.28 -14.33 -24.82
C GLN A 235 4.14 -14.73 -23.89
N THR A 236 3.97 -16.02 -23.61
CA THR A 236 2.97 -16.52 -22.65
C THR A 236 3.37 -16.19 -21.21
N TYR A 237 2.41 -16.21 -20.28
CA TYR A 237 2.69 -16.04 -18.85
C TYR A 237 3.55 -17.18 -18.31
N ALA A 238 3.34 -18.40 -18.82
CA ALA A 238 4.15 -19.56 -18.48
C ALA A 238 5.59 -19.44 -18.97
N ASP A 239 5.82 -18.93 -20.20
CA ASP A 239 7.17 -18.72 -20.72
C ASP A 239 7.88 -17.56 -20.01
N PHE A 240 7.15 -16.48 -19.69
CA PHE A 240 7.68 -15.39 -18.87
C PHE A 240 8.12 -15.87 -17.48
N ALA A 241 7.36 -16.79 -16.86
CA ALA A 241 7.73 -17.35 -15.57
C ALA A 241 9.05 -18.12 -15.63
N LYS A 242 9.32 -18.84 -16.72
CA LYS A 242 10.55 -19.63 -16.95
C LYS A 242 11.75 -18.77 -17.38
N ASP A 243 11.51 -17.61 -17.95
CA ASP A 243 12.56 -16.76 -18.52
C ASP A 243 13.36 -16.05 -17.42
N GLU A 244 14.52 -16.60 -17.07
CA GLU A 244 15.41 -16.07 -16.02
C GLU A 244 16.00 -14.69 -16.36
N THR A 245 16.00 -14.29 -17.63
CA THR A 245 16.49 -12.97 -18.07
C THR A 245 15.50 -11.84 -17.76
N LYS A 246 14.24 -12.19 -17.53
CA LYS A 246 13.17 -11.24 -17.23
C LYS A 246 12.92 -11.12 -15.74
N THR A 247 12.75 -9.90 -15.28
CA THR A 247 12.45 -9.59 -13.89
C THR A 247 11.00 -9.15 -13.71
N VAL A 248 10.52 -9.17 -12.49
CA VAL A 248 9.22 -8.64 -12.09
C VAL A 248 9.39 -7.40 -11.21
N ASN A 249 8.43 -6.50 -11.27
CA ASN A 249 8.39 -5.40 -10.33
C ASN A 249 7.94 -5.92 -8.95
N ALA A 250 8.84 -5.94 -7.97
CA ALA A 250 8.55 -6.35 -6.58
C ALA A 250 8.76 -5.22 -5.55
N ALA A 251 9.00 -3.99 -6.00
CA ALA A 251 9.40 -2.86 -5.15
C ALA A 251 8.42 -2.50 -4.00
N VAL A 252 7.15 -2.89 -4.12
CA VAL A 252 6.11 -2.64 -3.11
C VAL A 252 5.58 -3.92 -2.46
N LEU A 253 6.26 -5.06 -2.68
CA LEU A 253 5.93 -6.31 -2.01
C LEU A 253 6.76 -6.47 -0.73
N ASN A 254 6.14 -7.10 0.24
CA ASN A 254 6.80 -7.62 1.43
C ASN A 254 6.87 -9.16 1.37
N PRO A 255 7.78 -9.81 2.08
CA PRO A 255 7.84 -11.27 2.15
C PRO A 255 6.49 -11.93 2.45
N VAL A 256 5.69 -11.33 3.32
CA VAL A 256 4.35 -11.82 3.69
C VAL A 256 3.36 -11.81 2.52
N ASP A 257 3.48 -10.89 1.56
CA ASP A 257 2.61 -10.85 0.38
C ASP A 257 2.77 -12.14 -0.46
N ILE A 258 4.00 -12.65 -0.56
CA ILE A 258 4.34 -13.89 -1.29
C ILE A 258 3.95 -15.11 -0.46
N ALA A 259 4.37 -15.15 0.80
CA ALA A 259 4.07 -16.24 1.72
C ALA A 259 2.55 -16.49 1.85
N SER A 260 1.75 -15.42 1.90
CA SER A 260 0.29 -15.54 1.96
C SER A 260 -0.31 -16.17 0.70
N GLN A 261 0.34 -16.04 -0.46
CA GLN A 261 -0.05 -16.77 -1.67
C GLN A 261 0.27 -18.26 -1.55
N ILE A 262 1.44 -18.60 -1.02
CA ILE A 262 1.92 -19.96 -0.84
C ILE A 262 1.08 -20.70 0.19
N PHE A 263 0.89 -20.13 1.37
CA PHE A 263 0.14 -20.75 2.48
C PHE A 263 -1.38 -20.78 2.24
N GLY A 264 -1.92 -19.88 1.41
CA GLY A 264 -3.32 -19.89 1.01
C GLY A 264 -3.72 -21.10 0.16
N TYR A 265 -2.77 -21.85 -0.41
CA TYR A 265 -3.00 -23.08 -1.16
C TYR A 265 -3.24 -24.32 -0.28
N GLY A 266 -2.99 -24.23 1.02
CA GLY A 266 -3.16 -25.36 1.95
C GLY A 266 -4.62 -25.76 2.14
N GLY A 267 -5.15 -26.63 1.26
CA GLY A 267 -6.32 -27.42 1.51
C GLY A 267 -7.57 -27.24 0.62
N TYR A 268 -7.76 -26.10 -0.06
CA TYR A 268 -8.98 -25.86 -0.86
C TYR A 268 -8.74 -25.68 -2.36
N TYR A 269 -7.52 -25.34 -2.81
CA TYR A 269 -7.23 -24.95 -4.19
C TYR A 269 -6.32 -25.90 -4.97
N GLY A 270 -6.03 -27.08 -4.41
CA GLY A 270 -5.11 -28.05 -5.04
C GLY A 270 -3.63 -27.62 -4.94
N ALA A 271 -2.73 -28.41 -5.52
CA ALA A 271 -1.31 -28.07 -5.56
C ALA A 271 -1.06 -26.90 -6.53
N PRO A 272 -0.16 -25.95 -6.20
CA PRO A 272 0.18 -24.85 -7.08
C PRO A 272 0.81 -25.37 -8.39
N THR A 273 0.47 -24.74 -9.50
CA THR A 273 1.07 -25.04 -10.82
C THR A 273 2.56 -24.69 -10.84
N GLN A 274 3.30 -25.28 -11.78
CA GLN A 274 4.71 -24.94 -11.98
C GLN A 274 4.89 -23.44 -12.28
N THR A 275 4.03 -22.85 -13.10
CA THR A 275 4.04 -21.40 -13.41
C THR A 275 3.89 -20.55 -12.16
N GLU A 276 2.99 -20.91 -11.24
CA GLU A 276 2.81 -20.18 -9.99
C GLU A 276 4.04 -20.25 -9.10
N ARG A 277 4.65 -21.42 -8.96
CA ARG A 277 5.90 -21.60 -8.17
C ARG A 277 7.03 -20.72 -8.73
N LEU A 278 7.27 -20.81 -10.04
CA LEU A 278 8.29 -20.00 -10.72
C LEU A 278 8.04 -18.49 -10.58
N MET A 279 6.77 -18.08 -10.62
CA MET A 279 6.44 -16.67 -10.40
C MET A 279 6.65 -16.22 -8.95
N TRP A 280 6.38 -17.08 -7.95
CA TRP A 280 6.69 -16.76 -6.55
C TRP A 280 8.19 -16.64 -6.33
N ASP A 281 8.98 -17.56 -6.89
CA ASP A 281 10.45 -17.51 -6.83
C ASP A 281 10.96 -16.22 -7.48
N LYS A 282 10.40 -15.85 -8.64
CA LYS A 282 10.73 -14.61 -9.34
C LYS A 282 10.38 -13.36 -8.52
N TYR A 283 9.22 -13.31 -7.86
CA TYR A 283 8.86 -12.22 -6.95
C TYR A 283 9.77 -12.17 -5.74
N TRP A 284 10.09 -13.33 -5.14
CA TRP A 284 10.96 -13.44 -3.98
C TRP A 284 12.38 -12.97 -4.27
N ALA A 285 12.96 -13.38 -5.38
CA ALA A 285 14.28 -12.96 -5.81
C ALA A 285 14.39 -11.45 -6.06
N ASN A 286 13.28 -10.81 -6.48
CA ASN A 286 13.21 -9.38 -6.77
C ASN A 286 12.68 -8.53 -5.59
N LEU A 287 12.48 -9.10 -4.41
CA LEU A 287 12.18 -8.33 -3.20
C LEU A 287 13.32 -7.34 -2.91
N LYS A 288 12.95 -6.18 -2.36
CA LYS A 288 13.92 -5.17 -1.92
C LYS A 288 14.90 -5.80 -0.93
N ASP A 289 16.19 -5.59 -1.16
CA ASP A 289 17.22 -5.96 -0.20
C ASP A 289 17.33 -4.89 0.89
N TYR A 290 16.88 -5.24 2.11
CA TYR A 290 16.96 -4.35 3.27
C TYR A 290 18.31 -4.37 3.95
N TYR A 291 19.15 -5.37 3.68
CA TYR A 291 20.53 -5.42 4.18
C TYR A 291 21.43 -4.44 3.42
N ASN A 292 21.08 -4.08 2.16
CA ASN A 292 21.88 -3.18 1.31
C ASN A 292 23.37 -3.60 1.25
N GLY A 293 23.64 -4.89 1.21
CA GLY A 293 25.00 -5.45 1.20
C GLY A 293 25.73 -5.42 2.54
N ARG A 294 25.10 -4.99 3.64
CA ARG A 294 25.70 -5.04 4.98
C ARG A 294 25.83 -6.48 5.45
N GLU A 295 26.95 -6.76 6.09
CA GLU A 295 27.16 -8.02 6.79
C GLU A 295 26.69 -7.88 8.24
N GLU A 296 25.49 -8.36 8.51
CA GLU A 296 24.92 -8.36 9.86
C GLU A 296 24.86 -9.79 10.36
N ASN A 297 25.44 -10.00 11.54
CA ASN A 297 25.52 -11.30 12.18
C ASN A 297 24.30 -11.47 13.10
N GLY A 298 23.19 -11.91 12.54
CA GLY A 298 21.92 -12.05 13.22
C GLY A 298 21.23 -13.36 12.90
N ILE A 299 20.46 -13.88 13.87
CA ILE A 299 19.58 -15.02 13.68
C ILE A 299 18.15 -14.61 14.02
N ALA A 300 17.21 -14.97 13.16
CA ALA A 300 15.79 -14.73 13.41
C ALA A 300 15.23 -15.75 14.40
N ILE A 301 14.48 -15.27 15.39
CA ILE A 301 13.69 -16.11 16.30
C ILE A 301 12.22 -15.90 15.91
N VAL A 302 11.58 -16.96 15.43
CA VAL A 302 10.27 -16.94 14.79
C VAL A 302 9.24 -17.60 15.69
N ASP A 303 8.25 -16.83 16.11
CA ASP A 303 7.10 -17.35 16.85
C ASP A 303 6.15 -18.06 15.88
N VAL A 304 5.98 -19.37 16.08
CA VAL A 304 5.06 -20.23 15.33
C VAL A 304 3.98 -20.83 16.25
N SER A 305 3.71 -20.21 17.40
CA SER A 305 2.66 -20.62 18.32
C SER A 305 1.25 -20.48 17.69
N GLY A 306 0.29 -21.21 18.23
CA GLY A 306 -1.08 -21.26 17.72
C GLY A 306 -1.78 -19.90 17.67
N SER A 307 -1.44 -18.97 18.57
CA SER A 307 -1.96 -17.61 18.60
C SER A 307 -1.53 -16.77 17.38
N MET A 308 -0.46 -17.18 16.69
CA MET A 308 0.02 -16.54 15.46
C MET A 308 -0.76 -16.94 14.20
N SER A 309 -1.77 -17.81 14.30
CA SER A 309 -2.51 -18.31 13.13
C SER A 309 -2.94 -17.23 12.15
N GLY A 310 -2.83 -17.53 10.85
CA GLY A 310 -3.19 -16.62 9.78
C GLY A 310 -2.08 -15.64 9.37
N THR A 311 -2.41 -14.38 9.16
CA THR A 311 -1.45 -13.36 8.69
C THR A 311 -0.24 -13.17 9.59
N PRO A 312 -0.35 -13.16 10.94
CA PRO A 312 0.82 -13.08 11.82
C PRO A 312 1.82 -14.21 11.58
N MET A 313 1.35 -15.45 11.48
CA MET A 313 2.19 -16.61 11.16
C MET A 313 2.89 -16.46 9.81
N ASN A 314 2.14 -16.06 8.78
CA ASN A 314 2.70 -15.85 7.43
C ASN A 314 3.79 -14.78 7.47
N ALA A 315 3.58 -13.71 8.23
CA ALA A 315 4.56 -12.63 8.40
C ALA A 315 5.81 -13.13 9.15
N ALA A 316 5.63 -13.81 10.27
CA ALA A 316 6.73 -14.32 11.09
C ALA A 316 7.61 -15.30 10.29
N VAL A 317 7.02 -16.32 9.66
CA VAL A 317 7.75 -17.31 8.87
C VAL A 317 8.43 -16.70 7.67
N SER A 318 7.74 -15.84 6.91
CA SER A 318 8.32 -15.21 5.72
C SER A 318 9.47 -14.25 6.07
N MET A 319 9.36 -13.51 7.16
CA MET A 319 10.45 -12.64 7.62
C MET A 319 11.63 -13.46 8.13
N GLY A 320 11.39 -14.58 8.86
CA GLY A 320 12.43 -15.50 9.27
C GLY A 320 13.21 -16.07 8.08
N ALA A 321 12.50 -16.55 7.06
CA ALA A 321 13.10 -17.06 5.83
C ALA A 321 13.88 -15.96 5.08
N TYR A 322 13.31 -14.75 4.98
CA TYR A 322 13.97 -13.62 4.32
C TYR A 322 15.28 -13.23 5.03
N ILE A 323 15.25 -13.14 6.38
CA ILE A 323 16.43 -12.80 7.19
C ILE A 323 17.49 -13.89 7.04
N ALA A 324 17.11 -15.16 7.12
CA ALA A 324 18.03 -16.28 7.00
C ALA A 324 18.73 -16.33 5.63
N GLU A 325 17.97 -16.12 4.55
CA GLU A 325 18.51 -16.18 3.17
C GLU A 325 19.40 -14.97 2.85
N ARG A 326 18.99 -13.76 3.27
CA ARG A 326 19.68 -12.50 2.93
C ARG A 326 20.78 -12.14 3.92
N GLY A 327 20.71 -12.66 5.15
CA GLY A 327 21.76 -12.52 6.15
C GLY A 327 23.06 -13.16 5.69
N LYS A 328 24.18 -12.61 6.14
CA LYS A 328 25.52 -13.15 5.89
C LYS A 328 26.15 -13.55 7.20
N GLY A 329 27.17 -14.40 7.14
CA GLY A 329 27.89 -14.86 8.32
C GLY A 329 27.47 -16.25 8.79
N PRO A 330 27.85 -16.67 10.01
CA PRO A 330 27.69 -18.05 10.50
C PRO A 330 26.25 -18.50 10.65
N PHE A 331 25.29 -17.56 10.69
CA PHE A 331 23.85 -17.88 10.80
C PHE A 331 23.11 -17.79 9.47
N GLN A 332 23.79 -17.64 8.35
CA GLN A 332 23.17 -17.65 7.03
C GLN A 332 22.38 -18.95 6.83
N ASN A 333 21.17 -18.86 6.27
CA ASN A 333 20.24 -19.97 6.06
C ASN A 333 19.73 -20.64 7.33
N HIS A 334 19.85 -19.98 8.51
CA HIS A 334 19.35 -20.48 9.77
C HIS A 334 18.37 -19.52 10.42
N PHE A 335 17.34 -20.06 11.01
CA PHE A 335 16.45 -19.36 11.94
C PHE A 335 15.96 -20.35 13.01
N ILE A 336 15.52 -19.84 14.15
CA ILE A 336 14.98 -20.61 15.25
C ILE A 336 13.46 -20.42 15.28
N THR A 337 12.73 -21.50 15.48
CA THR A 337 11.29 -21.42 15.74
C THR A 337 11.00 -21.82 17.18
N PHE A 338 9.97 -21.25 17.76
CA PHE A 338 9.40 -21.68 19.02
C PHE A 338 7.87 -21.69 18.94
N SER A 339 7.27 -22.62 19.71
CA SER A 339 5.82 -22.70 19.90
C SER A 339 5.54 -23.14 21.31
N SER A 340 4.33 -22.87 21.82
CA SER A 340 3.82 -23.53 23.01
C SER A 340 3.59 -25.02 22.70
N ASN A 341 4.05 -25.89 23.57
CA ASN A 341 3.74 -27.34 23.53
C ASN A 341 2.25 -27.56 23.74
#